data_4a430fc928bff6bbe549aff22449085d
#
_entry.id   4a430fc928bff6bbe549aff22449085d
#
_cell.length_a   1.000
_cell.length_b   1.000
_cell.length_c   1.000
_cell.angle_alpha   90.00
_cell.angle_beta   90.00
_cell.angle_gamma   90.00
#
_symmetry.space_group_name_H-M   'P 1'
#
loop_
_entity.id
_entity.type
_entity.pdbx_description
1 polymer ?
#
loop_
_entity_poly.entity_id
_entity_poly.type
_entity_poly.pdbx_seq_one_letter_code
_entity_poly.pdbx_strand_id
1 'polypeptide(L)'
;MDFHLTNEQQMLRKMYREFAENEVKPLAEEIDEEERFPMETVEKMAKLGMMGIYFPKEYGGAGGDVLSYAMCVEELAKVCGTTAVIVSAHTSLCCAPIFENGTEEQKRKYLPDLLSGRKIGAFGLTEPNAGTDASGQQTTAVLEGDHYVLNGSKCFITNGNVADTFVVFAMTDKSKGNHGISAFIVEKGFPGFSTGKHEKKMGIRGSSTCDLIFEDCIVPKENLLGKEGKGFKIAMQTLDGGRIGIAAQALGLGEGAVNEAIKYTKERVQFGKRLSQFQNTQFQLADMHCRMQAAQYLVYAAASKKQLHEDYSMDASMAKLFAAEAASDVTRRAVQLFGGYGYTREYPVERMMRDAKITEIYEGTSEVQRMVISSHLGVK
;
A
#
# COMPACT_ATOMS: atom_id res chain seq x y z
N MET A 1 -4.54 14.53 23.27
CA MET A 1 -3.98 13.55 22.32
C MET A 1 -3.14 12.59 23.13
N ASP A 2 -3.48 11.31 23.13
CA ASP A 2 -2.68 10.28 23.81
C ASP A 2 -1.75 9.66 22.77
N PHE A 3 -0.45 9.70 23.02
CA PHE A 3 0.58 9.11 22.14
C PHE A 3 0.97 7.68 22.59
N HIS A 4 0.29 7.17 23.60
CA HIS A 4 0.57 5.81 24.12
C HIS A 4 -0.33 4.78 23.45
N LEU A 5 0.30 3.70 22.98
CA LEU A 5 -0.44 2.54 22.50
C LEU A 5 -1.14 1.85 23.66
N THR A 6 -2.37 1.40 23.45
CA THR A 6 -3.08 0.53 24.40
C THR A 6 -2.32 -0.79 24.58
N ASN A 7 -2.63 -1.53 25.65
CA ASN A 7 -2.04 -2.86 25.88
C ASN A 7 -2.34 -3.81 24.69
N GLU A 8 -3.53 -3.77 24.13
CA GLU A 8 -3.92 -4.56 22.97
C GLU A 8 -3.07 -4.19 21.73
N GLN A 9 -2.93 -2.90 21.44
CA GLN A 9 -2.11 -2.41 20.32
C GLN A 9 -0.63 -2.78 20.50
N GLN A 10 -0.09 -2.74 21.74
CA GLN A 10 1.26 -3.19 22.02
C GLN A 10 1.44 -4.70 21.78
N MET A 11 0.45 -5.52 22.17
CA MET A 11 0.47 -6.96 21.92
C MET A 11 0.38 -7.27 20.42
N LEU A 12 -0.50 -6.60 19.68
CA LEU A 12 -0.61 -6.74 18.22
C LEU A 12 0.68 -6.33 17.53
N ARG A 13 1.26 -5.18 17.89
CA ARG A 13 2.55 -4.73 17.33
C ARG A 13 3.66 -5.75 17.57
N LYS A 14 3.72 -6.34 18.77
CA LYS A 14 4.69 -7.39 19.09
C LYS A 14 4.48 -8.61 18.20
N MET A 15 3.23 -9.06 18.03
CA MET A 15 2.90 -10.19 17.16
C MET A 15 3.30 -9.91 15.70
N TYR A 16 3.00 -8.73 15.16
CA TYR A 16 3.39 -8.35 13.80
C TYR A 16 4.91 -8.35 13.61
N ARG A 17 5.65 -7.83 14.60
CA ARG A 17 7.12 -7.83 14.60
C ARG A 17 7.68 -9.25 14.63
N GLU A 18 7.20 -10.10 15.53
CA GLU A 18 7.64 -11.50 15.61
C GLU A 18 7.35 -12.26 14.31
N PHE A 19 6.19 -12.02 13.71
CA PHE A 19 5.85 -12.59 12.41
C PHE A 19 6.80 -12.06 11.30
N ALA A 20 7.04 -10.76 11.25
CA ALA A 20 7.93 -10.16 10.26
C ALA A 20 9.36 -10.72 10.35
N GLU A 21 9.92 -10.81 11.57
CA GLU A 21 11.28 -11.32 11.78
C GLU A 21 11.41 -12.83 11.51
N ASN A 22 10.40 -13.64 11.87
CA ASN A 22 10.50 -15.10 11.80
C ASN A 22 10.00 -15.69 10.48
N GLU A 23 9.00 -15.08 9.84
CA GLU A 23 8.32 -15.64 8.68
C GLU A 23 8.56 -14.85 7.38
N VAL A 24 8.84 -13.54 7.48
CA VAL A 24 9.01 -12.67 6.29
C VAL A 24 10.48 -12.42 5.99
N LYS A 25 11.26 -12.03 7.00
CA LYS A 25 12.68 -11.67 6.84
C LYS A 25 13.53 -12.76 6.17
N PRO A 26 13.38 -14.06 6.54
CA PRO A 26 14.17 -15.13 5.91
C PRO A 26 13.93 -15.30 4.42
N LEU A 27 12.76 -14.89 3.91
CA LEU A 27 12.38 -15.03 2.50
C LEU A 27 12.60 -13.75 1.68
N ALA A 28 12.87 -12.61 2.34
CA ALA A 28 12.83 -11.29 1.71
C ALA A 28 13.88 -11.12 0.59
N GLU A 29 15.05 -11.74 0.71
CA GLU A 29 16.12 -11.72 -0.31
C GLU A 29 15.70 -12.55 -1.53
N GLU A 30 15.30 -13.80 -1.33
CA GLU A 30 14.85 -14.71 -2.37
C GLU A 30 13.66 -14.13 -3.16
N ILE A 31 12.66 -13.57 -2.45
CA ILE A 31 11.49 -12.93 -3.07
C ILE A 31 11.90 -11.79 -4.01
N ASP A 32 12.88 -10.98 -3.60
CA ASP A 32 13.40 -9.88 -4.43
C ASP A 32 14.21 -10.40 -5.63
N GLU A 33 15.09 -11.37 -5.42
CA GLU A 33 15.94 -11.94 -6.47
C GLU A 33 15.13 -12.66 -7.55
N GLU A 34 14.18 -13.49 -7.13
CA GLU A 34 13.36 -14.28 -8.03
C GLU A 34 12.14 -13.54 -8.58
N GLU A 35 11.91 -12.31 -8.10
CA GLU A 35 10.73 -11.49 -8.45
C GLU A 35 9.40 -12.26 -8.22
N ARG A 36 9.36 -13.15 -7.23
CA ARG A 36 8.22 -14.04 -6.98
C ARG A 36 7.28 -13.51 -5.90
N PHE A 37 5.99 -13.77 -6.11
CA PHE A 37 4.97 -13.44 -5.12
C PHE A 37 5.02 -14.43 -3.94
N PRO A 38 5.06 -13.94 -2.66
CA PRO A 38 5.22 -14.79 -1.47
C PRO A 38 3.87 -15.37 -0.99
N MET A 39 3.26 -16.27 -1.75
CA MET A 39 1.94 -16.82 -1.42
C MET A 39 1.95 -17.54 -0.07
N GLU A 40 3.03 -18.27 0.25
CA GLU A 40 3.20 -18.96 1.54
C GLU A 40 3.17 -18.02 2.75
N THR A 41 3.70 -16.80 2.58
CA THR A 41 3.64 -15.76 3.61
C THR A 41 2.23 -15.18 3.72
N VAL A 42 1.55 -14.96 2.59
CA VAL A 42 0.16 -14.48 2.55
C VAL A 42 -0.77 -15.46 3.25
N GLU A 43 -0.63 -16.75 3.01
CA GLU A 43 -1.42 -17.80 3.68
C GLU A 43 -1.21 -17.81 5.21
N LYS A 44 0.01 -17.56 5.67
CA LYS A 44 0.31 -17.43 7.11
C LYS A 44 -0.29 -16.15 7.69
N MET A 45 -0.18 -15.03 6.98
CA MET A 45 -0.82 -13.75 7.37
C MET A 45 -2.35 -13.88 7.46
N ALA A 46 -2.97 -14.59 6.52
CA ALA A 46 -4.40 -14.88 6.51
C ALA A 46 -4.85 -15.61 7.79
N LYS A 47 -4.11 -16.65 8.22
CA LYS A 47 -4.39 -17.40 9.46
C LYS A 47 -4.31 -16.53 10.73
N LEU A 48 -3.56 -15.45 10.69
CA LEU A 48 -3.42 -14.49 11.78
C LEU A 48 -4.37 -13.29 11.67
N GLY A 49 -5.28 -13.28 10.68
CA GLY A 49 -6.24 -12.20 10.46
C GLY A 49 -5.64 -10.92 9.89
N MET A 50 -4.41 -10.94 9.41
CA MET A 50 -3.71 -9.75 8.89
C MET A 50 -4.30 -9.22 7.56
N MET A 51 -5.16 -10.00 6.88
CA MET A 51 -5.80 -9.58 5.64
C MET A 51 -7.08 -8.78 5.87
N GLY A 52 -7.60 -8.74 7.11
CA GLY A 52 -8.87 -8.08 7.43
C GLY A 52 -8.87 -7.33 8.76
N ILE A 53 -7.76 -6.67 9.16
CA ILE A 53 -7.48 -6.19 10.52
C ILE A 53 -8.60 -5.30 11.07
N TYR A 54 -8.96 -4.20 10.40
CA TYR A 54 -9.90 -3.21 10.94
C TYR A 54 -11.36 -3.39 10.47
N PHE A 55 -11.66 -4.49 9.79
CA PHE A 55 -13.04 -4.76 9.36
C PHE A 55 -13.84 -5.54 10.42
N PRO A 56 -15.17 -5.33 10.46
CA PRO A 56 -16.05 -6.01 11.40
C PRO A 56 -16.02 -7.54 11.25
N LYS A 57 -16.17 -8.22 12.38
CA LYS A 57 -16.20 -9.70 12.44
C LYS A 57 -17.37 -10.31 11.68
N GLU A 58 -18.49 -9.59 11.55
CA GLU A 58 -19.68 -10.03 10.80
C GLU A 58 -19.42 -10.26 9.31
N TYR A 59 -18.40 -9.61 8.74
CA TYR A 59 -17.92 -9.83 7.37
C TYR A 59 -16.65 -10.69 7.29
N GLY A 60 -16.21 -11.27 8.41
CA GLY A 60 -15.00 -12.10 8.46
C GLY A 60 -13.71 -11.33 8.77
N GLY A 61 -13.78 -10.06 9.15
CA GLY A 61 -12.65 -9.26 9.61
C GLY A 61 -12.19 -9.60 11.04
N ALA A 62 -11.03 -9.08 11.43
CA ALA A 62 -10.46 -9.30 12.78
C ALA A 62 -11.11 -8.40 13.86
N GLY A 63 -11.77 -7.30 13.49
CA GLY A 63 -12.42 -6.36 14.41
C GLY A 63 -11.44 -5.46 15.16
N GLY A 64 -10.24 -5.27 14.62
CA GLY A 64 -9.24 -4.33 15.13
C GLY A 64 -9.49 -2.89 14.69
N ASP A 65 -8.46 -2.05 14.78
CA ASP A 65 -8.53 -0.63 14.42
C ASP A 65 -7.56 -0.26 13.26
N VAL A 66 -7.71 0.95 12.72
CA VAL A 66 -6.89 1.45 11.60
C VAL A 66 -5.43 1.64 12.02
N LEU A 67 -5.18 1.97 13.28
CA LEU A 67 -3.82 2.09 13.81
C LEU A 67 -3.13 0.72 13.85
N SER A 68 -3.82 -0.33 14.26
CA SER A 68 -3.31 -1.71 14.22
C SER A 68 -2.96 -2.16 12.80
N TYR A 69 -3.77 -1.77 11.80
CA TYR A 69 -3.44 -1.99 10.40
C TYR A 69 -2.17 -1.24 9.99
N ALA A 70 -2.05 0.04 10.32
CA ALA A 70 -0.85 0.82 10.01
C ALA A 70 0.40 0.20 10.66
N MET A 71 0.31 -0.23 11.92
CA MET A 71 1.40 -0.94 12.61
C MET A 71 1.76 -2.28 11.96
N CYS A 72 0.77 -3.02 11.45
CA CYS A 72 1.05 -4.26 10.70
C CYS A 72 1.88 -3.97 9.45
N VAL A 73 1.47 -3.00 8.64
CA VAL A 73 2.20 -2.60 7.42
C VAL A 73 3.60 -2.08 7.78
N GLU A 74 3.74 -1.28 8.83
CA GLU A 74 5.01 -0.77 9.34
C GLU A 74 5.97 -1.92 9.73
N GLU A 75 5.54 -2.85 10.58
CA GLU A 75 6.41 -3.94 11.05
C GLU A 75 6.81 -4.91 9.91
N LEU A 76 5.91 -5.19 8.97
CA LEU A 76 6.24 -5.96 7.76
C LEU A 76 7.26 -5.23 6.88
N ALA A 77 7.10 -3.92 6.68
CA ALA A 77 7.97 -3.12 5.84
C ALA A 77 9.39 -2.96 6.39
N LYS A 78 9.59 -3.08 7.70
CA LYS A 78 10.92 -3.07 8.33
C LYS A 78 11.85 -4.15 7.78
N VAL A 79 11.28 -5.24 7.26
CA VAL A 79 12.04 -6.36 6.72
C VAL A 79 11.79 -6.62 5.24
N CYS A 80 10.59 -6.29 4.73
CA CYS A 80 10.21 -6.55 3.34
C CYS A 80 9.11 -5.60 2.84
N GLY A 81 9.47 -4.64 2.00
CA GLY A 81 8.52 -3.70 1.38
C GLY A 81 7.47 -4.39 0.50
N THR A 82 7.84 -5.50 -0.16
CA THR A 82 6.94 -6.33 -0.96
C THR A 82 5.79 -6.89 -0.14
N THR A 83 6.08 -7.56 0.99
CA THR A 83 5.03 -8.17 1.83
C THR A 83 4.11 -7.10 2.42
N ALA A 84 4.66 -5.94 2.79
CA ALA A 84 3.89 -4.83 3.32
C ALA A 84 2.88 -4.26 2.29
N VAL A 85 3.28 -4.06 1.02
CA VAL A 85 2.38 -3.51 0.00
C VAL A 85 1.27 -4.49 -0.39
N ILE A 86 1.51 -5.80 -0.31
CA ILE A 86 0.47 -6.81 -0.57
C ILE A 86 -0.72 -6.60 0.37
N VAL A 87 -0.45 -6.50 1.68
CA VAL A 87 -1.47 -6.24 2.71
C VAL A 87 -2.09 -4.86 2.52
N SER A 88 -1.26 -3.83 2.27
CA SER A 88 -1.73 -2.46 2.10
C SER A 88 -2.72 -2.32 0.96
N ALA A 89 -2.37 -2.76 -0.25
CA ALA A 89 -3.21 -2.64 -1.43
C ALA A 89 -4.48 -3.50 -1.31
N HIS A 90 -4.37 -4.73 -0.83
CA HIS A 90 -5.52 -5.60 -0.60
C HIS A 90 -6.54 -4.96 0.35
N THR A 91 -6.07 -4.48 1.51
CA THR A 91 -6.91 -3.97 2.58
C THR A 91 -7.53 -2.62 2.25
N SER A 92 -6.68 -1.63 1.88
CA SER A 92 -7.12 -0.24 1.72
C SER A 92 -7.71 0.08 0.35
N LEU A 93 -7.31 -0.64 -0.70
CA LEU A 93 -7.72 -0.32 -2.07
C LEU A 93 -8.80 -1.26 -2.63
N CYS A 94 -8.93 -2.50 -2.11
CA CYS A 94 -9.98 -3.41 -2.55
C CYS A 94 -11.03 -3.64 -1.47
N CYS A 95 -10.65 -4.09 -0.28
CA CYS A 95 -11.62 -4.39 0.78
C CYS A 95 -12.34 -3.13 1.27
N ALA A 96 -11.62 -2.02 1.49
CA ALA A 96 -12.21 -0.80 2.00
C ALA A 96 -13.28 -0.19 1.09
N PRO A 97 -13.06 0.05 -0.22
CA PRO A 97 -14.11 0.60 -1.07
C PRO A 97 -15.34 -0.31 -1.18
N ILE A 98 -15.18 -1.65 -1.16
CA ILE A 98 -16.31 -2.58 -1.13
C ILE A 98 -17.09 -2.44 0.20
N PHE A 99 -16.39 -2.36 1.33
CA PHE A 99 -16.99 -2.18 2.64
C PHE A 99 -17.71 -0.83 2.78
N GLU A 100 -17.10 0.26 2.29
CA GLU A 100 -17.60 1.63 2.45
C GLU A 100 -18.73 1.97 1.47
N ASN A 101 -18.75 1.38 0.26
CA ASN A 101 -19.63 1.78 -0.83
C ASN A 101 -20.52 0.64 -1.38
N GLY A 102 -20.26 -0.61 -1.02
CA GLY A 102 -21.00 -1.77 -1.48
C GLY A 102 -22.40 -1.88 -0.87
N THR A 103 -23.32 -2.52 -1.60
CA THR A 103 -24.58 -2.98 -1.03
C THR A 103 -24.35 -4.10 -0.01
N GLU A 104 -25.34 -4.40 0.81
CA GLU A 104 -25.20 -5.48 1.79
C GLU A 104 -24.94 -6.84 1.12
N GLU A 105 -25.56 -7.07 -0.05
CA GLU A 105 -25.36 -8.27 -0.87
C GLU A 105 -23.90 -8.34 -1.37
N GLN A 106 -23.35 -7.23 -1.87
CA GLN A 106 -21.96 -7.15 -2.31
C GLN A 106 -21.00 -7.40 -1.15
N LYS A 107 -21.22 -6.79 0.00
CA LYS A 107 -20.40 -7.00 1.20
C LYS A 107 -20.38 -8.47 1.62
N ARG A 108 -21.54 -9.10 1.70
CA ARG A 108 -21.67 -10.53 2.08
C ARG A 108 -21.11 -11.47 1.03
N LYS A 109 -21.14 -11.10 -0.25
CA LYS A 109 -20.58 -11.89 -1.35
C LYS A 109 -19.05 -11.86 -1.36
N TYR A 110 -18.45 -10.68 -1.19
CA TYR A 110 -17.02 -10.49 -1.47
C TYR A 110 -16.13 -10.43 -0.22
N LEU A 111 -16.57 -9.74 0.84
CA LEU A 111 -15.70 -9.47 1.99
C LEU A 111 -15.28 -10.73 2.76
N PRO A 112 -16.11 -11.76 3.01
CA PRO A 112 -15.68 -12.91 3.79
C PRO A 112 -14.47 -13.65 3.19
N ASP A 113 -14.40 -13.79 1.88
CA ASP A 113 -13.28 -14.42 1.20
C ASP A 113 -12.03 -13.52 1.16
N LEU A 114 -12.22 -12.23 0.95
CA LEU A 114 -11.14 -11.24 0.96
C LEU A 114 -10.55 -11.09 2.37
N LEU A 115 -11.37 -10.82 3.37
CA LEU A 115 -10.90 -10.52 4.74
C LEU A 115 -10.29 -11.75 5.44
N SER A 116 -10.70 -12.95 5.06
CA SER A 116 -10.05 -14.18 5.51
C SER A 116 -8.78 -14.52 4.74
N GLY A 117 -8.44 -13.78 3.67
CA GLY A 117 -7.27 -14.04 2.82
C GLY A 117 -7.40 -15.25 1.90
N ARG A 118 -8.59 -15.87 1.77
CA ARG A 118 -8.85 -16.92 0.78
C ARG A 118 -8.79 -16.38 -0.65
N LYS A 119 -9.17 -15.11 -0.82
CA LYS A 119 -9.03 -14.37 -2.08
C LYS A 119 -8.23 -13.10 -1.86
N ILE A 120 -7.52 -12.69 -2.90
CA ILE A 120 -6.73 -11.46 -2.89
C ILE A 120 -7.45 -10.40 -3.71
N GLY A 121 -7.37 -9.16 -3.23
CA GLY A 121 -7.95 -8.00 -3.89
C GLY A 121 -6.94 -7.10 -4.57
N ALA A 122 -7.37 -6.44 -5.65
CA ALA A 122 -6.62 -5.44 -6.38
C ALA A 122 -7.48 -4.23 -6.76
N PHE A 123 -6.81 -3.14 -7.22
CA PHE A 123 -7.45 -1.85 -7.52
C PHE A 123 -6.98 -1.34 -8.89
N GLY A 124 -7.89 -1.24 -9.83
CA GLY A 124 -7.62 -0.87 -11.21
C GLY A 124 -8.09 0.55 -11.54
N LEU A 125 -7.29 1.57 -11.22
CA LEU A 125 -7.57 2.97 -11.55
C LEU A 125 -6.71 3.46 -12.71
N THR A 126 -5.39 3.32 -12.59
CA THR A 126 -4.38 3.91 -13.47
C THR A 126 -4.42 3.34 -14.88
N GLU A 127 -4.31 4.19 -15.88
CA GLU A 127 -4.17 3.84 -17.30
C GLU A 127 -2.87 4.41 -17.88
N PRO A 128 -2.38 3.95 -19.05
CA PRO A 128 -1.13 4.43 -19.64
C PRO A 128 -1.05 5.96 -19.79
N ASN A 129 -2.17 6.64 -20.02
CA ASN A 129 -2.25 8.09 -20.15
C ASN A 129 -3.01 8.79 -19.02
N ALA A 130 -3.35 8.09 -17.94
CA ALA A 130 -4.12 8.61 -16.82
C ALA A 130 -3.57 8.09 -15.49
N GLY A 131 -2.41 8.62 -15.07
CA GLY A 131 -1.80 8.40 -13.75
C GLY A 131 -2.25 9.47 -12.77
N THR A 132 -1.48 10.57 -12.67
CA THR A 132 -1.83 11.74 -11.84
C THR A 132 -3.13 12.37 -12.29
N ASP A 133 -3.35 12.51 -13.61
CA ASP A 133 -4.64 12.92 -14.18
C ASP A 133 -5.60 11.72 -14.26
N ALA A 134 -6.06 11.25 -13.10
CA ALA A 134 -6.94 10.10 -13.01
C ALA A 134 -8.33 10.33 -13.64
N SER A 135 -8.71 11.58 -13.90
CA SER A 135 -9.96 11.92 -14.60
C SER A 135 -9.90 11.67 -16.12
N GLY A 136 -8.68 11.62 -16.68
CA GLY A 136 -8.42 11.41 -18.10
C GLY A 136 -8.53 9.97 -18.58
N GLN A 137 -9.06 9.05 -17.77
CA GLN A 137 -9.14 7.63 -18.13
C GLN A 137 -10.04 7.37 -19.33
N GLN A 138 -9.69 6.33 -20.12
CA GLN A 138 -10.32 5.99 -21.39
C GLN A 138 -11.09 4.67 -21.37
N THR A 139 -10.81 3.78 -20.41
CA THR A 139 -11.56 2.52 -20.24
C THR A 139 -13.05 2.84 -20.13
N THR A 140 -13.87 2.21 -20.97
CA THR A 140 -15.32 2.43 -21.04
C THR A 140 -16.10 1.31 -20.37
N ALA A 141 -17.32 1.63 -19.93
CA ALA A 141 -18.31 0.66 -19.48
C ALA A 141 -19.66 1.05 -20.08
N VAL A 142 -20.21 0.23 -20.96
CA VAL A 142 -21.50 0.46 -21.64
C VAL A 142 -22.54 -0.50 -21.06
N LEU A 143 -23.68 0.03 -20.64
CA LEU A 143 -24.78 -0.80 -20.13
C LEU A 143 -25.54 -1.46 -21.30
N GLU A 144 -25.58 -2.79 -21.28
CA GLU A 144 -26.31 -3.60 -22.26
C GLU A 144 -27.25 -4.57 -21.52
N GLY A 145 -28.51 -4.18 -21.41
CA GLY A 145 -29.52 -4.99 -20.70
C GLY A 145 -29.22 -5.12 -19.20
N ASP A 146 -28.79 -6.30 -18.75
CA ASP A 146 -28.53 -6.65 -17.35
C ASP A 146 -27.01 -6.66 -16.98
N HIS A 147 -26.13 -6.22 -17.88
CA HIS A 147 -24.69 -6.19 -17.65
C HIS A 147 -24.03 -4.95 -18.27
N TYR A 148 -22.83 -4.65 -17.81
CA TYR A 148 -21.92 -3.67 -18.44
C TYR A 148 -20.88 -4.40 -19.28
N VAL A 149 -20.59 -3.85 -20.45
CA VAL A 149 -19.47 -4.28 -21.32
C VAL A 149 -18.32 -3.31 -21.12
N LEU A 150 -17.22 -3.79 -20.54
CA LEU A 150 -16.02 -3.01 -20.29
C LEU A 150 -15.01 -3.22 -21.42
N ASN A 151 -14.43 -2.11 -21.92
CA ASN A 151 -13.37 -2.12 -22.92
C ASN A 151 -12.26 -1.13 -22.55
N GLY A 152 -11.00 -1.60 -22.57
CA GLY A 152 -9.82 -0.79 -22.23
C GLY A 152 -8.76 -1.56 -21.47
N SER A 153 -7.89 -0.83 -20.77
CA SER A 153 -6.84 -1.44 -19.96
C SER A 153 -6.47 -0.56 -18.78
N LYS A 154 -5.99 -1.21 -17.70
CA LYS A 154 -5.36 -0.56 -16.54
C LYS A 154 -3.92 -1.02 -16.44
N CYS A 155 -3.01 -0.16 -15.98
CA CYS A 155 -1.60 -0.49 -15.85
C CYS A 155 -1.10 -0.29 -14.42
N PHE A 156 0.03 -0.97 -14.11
CA PHE A 156 0.69 -0.93 -12.80
C PHE A 156 -0.18 -1.41 -11.62
N ILE A 157 -0.98 -2.45 -11.84
CA ILE A 157 -1.93 -2.92 -10.84
C ILE A 157 -1.25 -3.90 -9.87
N THR A 158 -1.08 -3.44 -8.63
CA THR A 158 -0.57 -4.25 -7.51
C THR A 158 -1.49 -5.44 -7.22
N ASN A 159 -0.93 -6.59 -6.95
CA ASN A 159 -1.60 -7.88 -6.78
C ASN A 159 -2.29 -8.41 -8.06
N GLY A 160 -2.18 -7.74 -9.21
CA GLY A 160 -3.01 -7.98 -10.39
C GLY A 160 -3.00 -9.43 -10.92
N ASN A 161 -1.84 -10.10 -11.01
CA ASN A 161 -1.80 -11.49 -11.51
C ASN A 161 -2.35 -12.53 -10.52
N VAL A 162 -2.34 -12.21 -9.21
CA VAL A 162 -2.74 -13.13 -8.13
C VAL A 162 -4.11 -12.82 -7.55
N ALA A 163 -4.64 -11.63 -7.80
CA ALA A 163 -5.95 -11.20 -7.28
C ALA A 163 -7.09 -11.99 -7.92
N ASP A 164 -8.15 -12.19 -7.14
CA ASP A 164 -9.41 -12.82 -7.55
C ASP A 164 -10.52 -11.78 -7.74
N THR A 165 -10.43 -10.66 -7.02
CA THR A 165 -11.43 -9.59 -7.01
C THR A 165 -10.75 -8.25 -7.23
N PHE A 166 -11.31 -7.44 -8.11
CA PHE A 166 -10.76 -6.16 -8.53
C PHE A 166 -11.80 -5.05 -8.36
N VAL A 167 -11.42 -3.93 -7.77
CA VAL A 167 -12.21 -2.69 -7.85
C VAL A 167 -11.68 -1.89 -9.04
N VAL A 168 -12.50 -1.74 -10.08
CA VAL A 168 -12.10 -1.14 -11.36
C VAL A 168 -12.95 0.09 -11.65
N PHE A 169 -12.32 1.11 -12.23
CA PHE A 169 -12.99 2.36 -12.62
C PHE A 169 -13.05 2.45 -14.15
N ALA A 170 -14.23 2.81 -14.66
CA ALA A 170 -14.45 2.95 -16.10
C ALA A 170 -15.43 4.09 -16.38
N MET A 171 -15.34 4.64 -17.58
CA MET A 171 -16.16 5.72 -18.07
C MET A 171 -17.52 5.19 -18.56
N THR A 172 -18.58 5.53 -17.86
CA THR A 172 -19.98 5.22 -18.28
C THR A 172 -20.60 6.34 -19.10
N ASP A 173 -20.15 7.60 -18.91
CA ASP A 173 -20.64 8.76 -19.68
C ASP A 173 -19.53 9.80 -19.89
N LYS A 174 -18.91 9.77 -21.07
CA LYS A 174 -17.82 10.70 -21.41
C LYS A 174 -18.23 12.18 -21.39
N SER A 175 -19.51 12.48 -21.60
CA SER A 175 -20.01 13.87 -21.66
C SER A 175 -19.96 14.56 -20.29
N LYS A 176 -19.89 13.79 -19.20
CA LYS A 176 -19.90 14.29 -17.81
C LYS A 176 -18.51 14.42 -17.17
N GLY A 177 -17.43 14.18 -17.91
CA GLY A 177 -16.06 14.22 -17.39
C GLY A 177 -15.88 13.28 -16.21
N ASN A 178 -15.29 13.75 -15.10
CA ASN A 178 -15.09 12.93 -13.90
C ASN A 178 -16.39 12.43 -13.23
N HIS A 179 -17.53 13.09 -13.47
CA HIS A 179 -18.85 12.65 -13.04
C HIS A 179 -19.45 11.53 -13.92
N GLY A 180 -18.78 11.17 -15.00
CA GLY A 180 -19.13 10.02 -15.83
C GLY A 180 -18.35 8.76 -15.50
N ILE A 181 -17.45 8.79 -14.52
CA ILE A 181 -16.67 7.63 -14.06
C ILE A 181 -17.48 6.83 -13.04
N SER A 182 -17.56 5.52 -13.22
CA SER A 182 -18.22 4.57 -12.33
C SER A 182 -17.21 3.54 -11.81
N ALA A 183 -17.53 2.92 -10.67
CA ALA A 183 -16.71 1.88 -10.06
C ALA A 183 -17.42 0.52 -10.19
N PHE A 184 -16.63 -0.54 -10.41
CA PHE A 184 -17.13 -1.90 -10.62
C PHE A 184 -16.33 -2.90 -9.78
N ILE A 185 -17.01 -3.94 -9.28
CA ILE A 185 -16.34 -5.12 -8.73
C ILE A 185 -16.21 -6.13 -9.87
N VAL A 186 -14.97 -6.41 -10.30
CA VAL A 186 -14.66 -7.36 -11.35
C VAL A 186 -14.07 -8.62 -10.74
N GLU A 187 -14.50 -9.80 -11.20
CA GLU A 187 -13.95 -11.08 -10.78
C GLU A 187 -13.01 -11.62 -11.86
N LYS A 188 -11.93 -12.30 -11.46
CA LYS A 188 -10.92 -12.86 -12.37
C LYS A 188 -11.50 -13.76 -13.47
N GLY A 189 -12.63 -14.43 -13.18
CA GLY A 189 -13.29 -15.34 -14.10
C GLY A 189 -14.28 -14.70 -15.08
N PHE A 190 -14.46 -13.39 -15.08
CA PHE A 190 -15.41 -12.75 -16.00
C PHE A 190 -14.99 -12.87 -17.46
N PRO A 191 -15.92 -13.20 -18.39
CA PRO A 191 -15.62 -13.24 -19.81
C PRO A 191 -15.04 -11.91 -20.30
N GLY A 192 -13.98 -11.97 -21.11
CA GLY A 192 -13.32 -10.77 -21.65
C GLY A 192 -12.37 -10.07 -20.68
N PHE A 193 -12.15 -10.61 -19.46
CA PHE A 193 -11.15 -10.11 -18.53
C PHE A 193 -9.87 -10.95 -18.58
N SER A 194 -8.71 -10.28 -18.64
CA SER A 194 -7.40 -10.93 -18.55
C SER A 194 -6.37 -10.02 -17.88
N THR A 195 -5.22 -10.58 -17.51
CA THR A 195 -4.10 -9.85 -16.93
C THR A 195 -2.87 -9.92 -17.82
N GLY A 196 -2.12 -8.82 -17.87
CA GLY A 196 -0.87 -8.73 -18.62
C GLY A 196 0.31 -9.44 -17.94
N LYS A 197 1.49 -9.23 -18.49
CA LYS A 197 2.75 -9.76 -17.94
C LYS A 197 3.12 -9.05 -16.64
N HIS A 198 3.87 -9.74 -15.79
CA HIS A 198 4.48 -9.15 -14.61
C HIS A 198 5.48 -8.05 -15.01
N GLU A 199 5.38 -6.89 -14.36
CA GLU A 199 6.26 -5.75 -14.59
C GLU A 199 7.63 -5.96 -13.91
N LYS A 200 8.71 -5.71 -14.66
CA LYS A 200 10.07 -5.67 -14.11
C LYS A 200 10.30 -4.34 -13.42
N LYS A 201 10.52 -4.36 -12.11
CA LYS A 201 10.57 -3.16 -11.27
C LYS A 201 11.93 -2.94 -10.63
N MET A 202 12.22 -1.70 -10.26
CA MET A 202 13.40 -1.30 -9.50
C MET A 202 13.40 -1.91 -8.10
N GLY A 203 12.28 -1.81 -7.39
CA GLY A 203 12.05 -2.30 -6.02
C GLY A 203 10.70 -2.99 -5.87
N ILE A 204 10.38 -3.46 -4.67
CA ILE A 204 9.21 -4.29 -4.37
C ILE A 204 9.01 -5.38 -5.44
N ARG A 205 10.11 -6.01 -5.84
CA ARG A 205 10.16 -6.82 -7.06
C ARG A 205 9.26 -8.05 -7.00
N GLY A 206 9.08 -8.63 -5.82
CA GLY A 206 8.17 -9.75 -5.61
C GLY A 206 6.68 -9.38 -5.53
N SER A 207 6.33 -8.08 -5.54
CA SER A 207 4.93 -7.67 -5.66
C SER A 207 4.43 -7.93 -7.08
N SER A 208 3.32 -8.67 -7.19
CA SER A 208 2.68 -8.94 -8.49
C SER A 208 2.06 -7.65 -9.03
N THR A 209 2.71 -7.06 -10.02
CA THR A 209 2.25 -5.82 -10.67
C THR A 209 2.10 -6.07 -12.17
N CYS A 210 0.92 -5.83 -12.73
CA CYS A 210 0.63 -6.07 -14.14
C CYS A 210 -0.44 -5.14 -14.69
N ASP A 211 -0.72 -5.27 -15.98
CA ASP A 211 -1.89 -4.66 -16.60
C ASP A 211 -3.15 -5.50 -16.36
N LEU A 212 -4.32 -4.83 -16.33
CA LEU A 212 -5.63 -5.46 -16.47
C LEU A 212 -6.14 -5.12 -17.88
N ILE A 213 -6.67 -6.11 -18.58
CA ILE A 213 -7.12 -6.00 -19.97
C ILE A 213 -8.59 -6.37 -20.02
N PHE A 214 -9.39 -5.51 -20.67
CA PHE A 214 -10.83 -5.67 -20.84
C PHE A 214 -11.14 -5.63 -22.34
N GLU A 215 -11.57 -6.78 -22.87
CA GLU A 215 -11.96 -6.97 -24.29
C GLU A 215 -13.39 -7.52 -24.30
N ASP A 216 -14.36 -6.63 -24.48
CA ASP A 216 -15.79 -6.94 -24.32
C ASP A 216 -16.09 -7.65 -22.99
N CYS A 217 -15.48 -7.16 -21.91
CA CYS A 217 -15.57 -7.79 -20.60
C CYS A 217 -16.97 -7.61 -20.02
N ILE A 218 -17.64 -8.73 -19.76
CA ILE A 218 -19.01 -8.77 -19.27
C ILE A 218 -19.01 -8.70 -17.75
N VAL A 219 -19.54 -7.60 -17.22
CA VAL A 219 -19.68 -7.33 -15.78
C VAL A 219 -21.15 -7.22 -15.41
N PRO A 220 -21.71 -8.11 -14.57
CA PRO A 220 -23.10 -8.04 -14.15
C PRO A 220 -23.48 -6.67 -13.59
N LYS A 221 -24.70 -6.21 -13.82
CA LYS A 221 -25.18 -4.89 -13.38
C LYS A 221 -25.11 -4.72 -11.85
N GLU A 222 -25.34 -5.79 -11.11
CA GLU A 222 -25.23 -5.84 -9.66
C GLU A 222 -23.79 -5.67 -9.14
N ASN A 223 -22.79 -5.71 -10.01
CA ASN A 223 -21.38 -5.47 -9.67
C ASN A 223 -20.98 -3.99 -9.80
N LEU A 224 -21.92 -3.09 -10.15
CA LEU A 224 -21.70 -1.65 -10.02
C LEU A 224 -21.51 -1.30 -8.53
N LEU A 225 -20.35 -0.75 -8.19
CA LEU A 225 -20.03 -0.36 -6.82
C LEU A 225 -20.50 1.07 -6.54
N GLY A 226 -21.41 1.22 -5.59
CA GLY A 226 -22.06 2.49 -5.30
C GLY A 226 -23.08 2.88 -6.37
N LYS A 227 -22.99 4.11 -6.91
CA LYS A 227 -23.90 4.64 -7.93
C LYS A 227 -23.14 5.00 -9.19
N GLU A 228 -23.78 4.84 -10.36
CA GLU A 228 -23.23 5.29 -11.64
C GLU A 228 -22.84 6.78 -11.58
N GLY A 229 -21.67 7.12 -12.14
CA GLY A 229 -21.11 8.46 -12.11
C GLY A 229 -20.50 8.90 -10.77
N LYS A 230 -20.41 8.00 -9.79
CA LYS A 230 -19.77 8.28 -8.47
C LYS A 230 -18.40 7.62 -8.31
N GLY A 231 -17.91 6.92 -9.33
CA GLY A 231 -16.64 6.19 -9.27
C GLY A 231 -15.44 7.09 -8.95
N PHE A 232 -15.35 8.27 -9.54
CA PHE A 232 -14.25 9.20 -9.26
C PHE A 232 -14.20 9.61 -7.77
N LYS A 233 -15.37 9.88 -7.17
CA LYS A 233 -15.45 10.18 -5.73
C LYS A 233 -14.99 8.98 -4.89
N ILE A 234 -15.45 7.77 -5.24
CA ILE A 234 -15.03 6.52 -4.58
C ILE A 234 -13.51 6.36 -4.69
N ALA A 235 -12.93 6.57 -5.88
CA ALA A 235 -11.49 6.46 -6.09
C ALA A 235 -10.71 7.42 -5.19
N MET A 236 -11.10 8.69 -5.11
CA MET A 236 -10.40 9.69 -4.27
C MET A 236 -10.48 9.35 -2.78
N GLN A 237 -11.66 8.96 -2.29
CA GLN A 237 -11.84 8.53 -0.90
C GLN A 237 -11.02 7.27 -0.58
N THR A 238 -10.97 6.30 -1.50
CA THR A 238 -10.15 5.09 -1.38
C THR A 238 -8.66 5.44 -1.27
N LEU A 239 -8.18 6.35 -2.13
CA LEU A 239 -6.78 6.79 -2.11
C LEU A 239 -6.41 7.53 -0.82
N ASP A 240 -7.32 8.31 -0.21
CA ASP A 240 -7.05 8.93 1.10
C ASP A 240 -6.75 7.86 2.16
N GLY A 241 -7.52 6.76 2.18
CA GLY A 241 -7.25 5.61 3.05
C GLY A 241 -5.96 4.86 2.71
N GLY A 242 -5.68 4.69 1.43
CA GLY A 242 -4.48 4.03 0.92
C GLY A 242 -3.19 4.76 1.29
N ARG A 243 -3.20 6.09 1.27
CA ARG A 243 -2.04 6.93 1.68
C ARG A 243 -1.54 6.61 3.09
N ILE A 244 -2.43 6.24 4.02
CA ILE A 244 -2.03 5.80 5.37
C ILE A 244 -1.20 4.51 5.30
N GLY A 245 -1.62 3.54 4.49
CA GLY A 245 -0.88 2.29 4.28
C GLY A 245 0.50 2.52 3.65
N ILE A 246 0.58 3.36 2.62
CA ILE A 246 1.86 3.70 1.98
C ILE A 246 2.78 4.51 2.91
N ALA A 247 2.23 5.41 3.70
CA ALA A 247 2.99 6.14 4.71
C ALA A 247 3.57 5.18 5.78
N ALA A 248 2.80 4.18 6.21
CA ALA A 248 3.24 3.14 7.13
C ALA A 248 4.32 2.23 6.50
N GLN A 249 4.18 1.89 5.22
CA GLN A 249 5.21 1.14 4.48
C GLN A 249 6.52 1.94 4.38
N ALA A 250 6.46 3.21 4.01
CA ALA A 250 7.63 4.08 3.94
C ALA A 250 8.31 4.21 5.31
N LEU A 251 7.51 4.43 6.36
CA LEU A 251 7.98 4.46 7.74
C LEU A 251 8.75 3.17 8.10
N GLY A 252 8.16 2.02 7.85
CA GLY A 252 8.78 0.72 8.16
C GLY A 252 10.09 0.50 7.39
N LEU A 253 10.14 0.82 6.10
CA LEU A 253 11.37 0.74 5.28
C LEU A 253 12.48 1.64 5.86
N GLY A 254 12.15 2.87 6.24
CA GLY A 254 13.11 3.78 6.85
C GLY A 254 13.61 3.30 8.22
N GLU A 255 12.70 2.83 9.10
CA GLU A 255 13.06 2.27 10.40
C GLU A 255 13.91 0.99 10.28
N GLY A 256 13.57 0.11 9.35
CA GLY A 256 14.37 -1.08 9.02
C GLY A 256 15.79 -0.70 8.63
N ALA A 257 15.95 0.27 7.75
CA ALA A 257 17.27 0.75 7.33
C ALA A 257 18.06 1.40 8.46
N VAL A 258 17.42 2.16 9.36
CA VAL A 258 18.06 2.70 10.58
C VAL A 258 18.54 1.57 11.49
N ASN A 259 17.71 0.55 11.71
CA ASN A 259 18.05 -0.58 12.59
C ASN A 259 19.26 -1.36 12.04
N GLU A 260 19.29 -1.65 10.74
CA GLU A 260 20.43 -2.31 10.10
C GLU A 260 21.69 -1.44 10.17
N ALA A 261 21.58 -0.11 9.92
CA ALA A 261 22.71 0.81 10.03
C ALA A 261 23.27 0.89 11.47
N ILE A 262 22.42 0.91 12.49
CA ILE A 262 22.83 0.87 13.91
C ILE A 262 23.57 -0.42 14.21
N LYS A 263 23.07 -1.56 13.77
CA LYS A 263 23.69 -2.87 13.97
C LYS A 263 25.08 -2.90 13.31
N TYR A 264 25.15 -2.61 12.02
CA TYR A 264 26.38 -2.63 11.25
C TYR A 264 27.45 -1.69 11.82
N THR A 265 27.10 -0.45 12.16
CA THR A 265 28.06 0.54 12.68
C THR A 265 28.60 0.18 14.07
N LYS A 266 27.88 -0.59 14.86
CA LYS A 266 28.32 -1.14 16.16
C LYS A 266 29.32 -2.30 16.01
N GLU A 267 29.31 -3.01 14.88
CA GLU A 267 30.14 -4.18 14.63
C GLU A 267 31.38 -3.83 13.76
N ARG A 268 31.21 -3.03 12.72
CA ARG A 268 32.27 -2.69 11.75
C ARG A 268 33.33 -1.82 12.36
N VAL A 269 34.61 -2.26 12.24
CA VAL A 269 35.81 -1.55 12.72
C VAL A 269 36.60 -1.00 11.54
N GLN A 270 36.92 0.30 11.56
CA GLN A 270 37.85 0.97 10.66
C GLN A 270 38.66 2.01 11.45
N PHE A 271 39.90 2.26 11.05
CA PHE A 271 40.80 3.16 11.76
C PHE A 271 40.98 2.82 13.25
N GLY A 272 40.95 1.53 13.58
CA GLY A 272 41.15 1.03 14.94
C GLY A 272 39.96 1.19 15.88
N LYS A 273 38.78 1.65 15.41
CA LYS A 273 37.57 1.82 16.22
C LYS A 273 36.29 1.50 15.44
N ARG A 274 35.20 1.22 16.17
CA ARG A 274 33.89 0.94 15.57
C ARG A 274 33.36 2.19 14.84
N LEU A 275 32.61 2.02 13.75
CA LEU A 275 32.02 3.14 13.02
C LEU A 275 31.10 3.98 13.93
N SER A 276 30.38 3.36 14.86
CA SER A 276 29.51 4.04 15.83
C SER A 276 30.28 4.97 16.81
N GLN A 277 31.59 4.90 16.87
CA GLN A 277 32.42 5.78 17.72
C GLN A 277 32.84 7.08 17.00
N PHE A 278 32.54 7.20 15.70
CA PHE A 278 32.78 8.45 14.96
C PHE A 278 31.60 9.40 15.14
N GLN A 279 31.88 10.64 15.51
CA GLN A 279 30.84 11.65 15.80
C GLN A 279 29.89 11.87 14.62
N ASN A 280 30.42 11.94 13.38
CA ASN A 280 29.58 12.09 12.20
C ASN A 280 28.59 10.91 12.02
N THR A 281 29.01 9.68 12.29
CA THR A 281 28.13 8.51 12.24
C THR A 281 27.02 8.63 13.29
N GLN A 282 27.35 9.06 14.51
CA GLN A 282 26.37 9.29 15.60
C GLN A 282 25.34 10.34 15.19
N PHE A 283 25.79 11.45 14.61
CA PHE A 283 24.88 12.51 14.18
C PHE A 283 23.96 12.05 13.05
N GLN A 284 24.49 11.33 12.05
CA GLN A 284 23.67 10.79 10.97
C GLN A 284 22.59 9.83 11.51
N LEU A 285 22.94 8.90 12.39
CA LEU A 285 21.98 7.96 13.00
C LEU A 285 20.92 8.68 13.83
N ALA A 286 21.31 9.71 14.57
CA ALA A 286 20.37 10.53 15.34
C ALA A 286 19.37 11.26 14.46
N ASP A 287 19.85 11.90 13.37
CA ASP A 287 19.00 12.59 12.40
C ASP A 287 18.04 11.62 11.69
N MET A 288 18.55 10.46 11.24
CA MET A 288 17.74 9.42 10.60
C MET A 288 16.63 8.94 11.54
N HIS A 289 16.95 8.64 12.78
CA HIS A 289 15.97 8.20 13.79
C HIS A 289 14.92 9.28 14.09
N CYS A 290 15.34 10.53 14.24
CA CYS A 290 14.44 11.66 14.48
C CYS A 290 13.42 11.83 13.35
N ARG A 291 13.84 11.70 12.08
CA ARG A 291 12.96 11.75 10.92
C ARG A 291 11.93 10.61 10.93
N MET A 292 12.33 9.39 11.27
CA MET A 292 11.41 8.25 11.34
C MET A 292 10.40 8.41 12.48
N GLN A 293 10.82 8.93 13.63
CA GLN A 293 9.90 9.23 14.73
C GLN A 293 8.86 10.30 14.36
N ALA A 294 9.29 11.35 13.66
CA ALA A 294 8.35 12.37 13.16
C ALA A 294 7.36 11.77 12.15
N ALA A 295 7.82 10.91 11.24
CA ALA A 295 6.97 10.19 10.31
C ALA A 295 5.95 9.29 11.03
N GLN A 296 6.38 8.57 12.07
CA GLN A 296 5.51 7.70 12.86
C GLN A 296 4.34 8.48 13.49
N TYR A 297 4.61 9.64 14.09
CA TYR A 297 3.55 10.47 14.67
C TYR A 297 2.54 10.94 13.61
N LEU A 298 2.99 11.32 12.41
CA LEU A 298 2.09 11.71 11.33
C LEU A 298 1.22 10.55 10.84
N VAL A 299 1.83 9.37 10.66
CA VAL A 299 1.11 8.14 10.24
C VAL A 299 0.05 7.76 11.28
N TYR A 300 0.42 7.75 12.55
CA TYR A 300 -0.48 7.34 13.63
C TYR A 300 -1.60 8.37 13.84
N ALA A 301 -1.32 9.65 13.68
CA ALA A 301 -2.34 10.70 13.72
C ALA A 301 -3.38 10.54 12.60
N ALA A 302 -2.93 10.29 11.35
CA ALA A 302 -3.83 10.05 10.23
C ALA A 302 -4.68 8.78 10.42
N ALA A 303 -4.07 7.68 10.90
CA ALA A 303 -4.77 6.44 11.21
C ALA A 303 -5.85 6.63 12.29
N SER A 304 -5.51 7.37 13.36
CA SER A 304 -6.44 7.66 14.45
C SER A 304 -7.63 8.51 14.00
N LYS A 305 -7.42 9.53 13.16
CA LYS A 305 -8.51 10.34 12.59
C LYS A 305 -9.43 9.51 11.71
N LYS A 306 -8.89 8.64 10.85
CA LYS A 306 -9.71 7.72 10.05
C LYS A 306 -10.55 6.81 10.95
N GLN A 307 -9.99 6.28 12.03
CA GLN A 307 -10.70 5.43 13.00
C GLN A 307 -11.86 6.19 13.68
N LEU A 308 -11.68 7.48 13.95
CA LEU A 308 -12.69 8.34 14.57
C LEU A 308 -13.71 8.90 13.57
N HIS A 309 -13.63 8.50 12.28
CA HIS A 309 -14.46 9.04 11.20
C HIS A 309 -14.38 10.57 11.05
N GLU A 310 -13.26 11.17 11.42
CA GLU A 310 -12.97 12.57 11.18
C GLU A 310 -12.47 12.79 9.74
N ASP A 311 -12.38 14.05 9.29
CA ASP A 311 -11.68 14.37 8.04
C ASP A 311 -10.18 14.14 8.22
N TYR A 312 -9.62 13.22 7.46
CA TYR A 312 -8.22 12.80 7.53
C TYR A 312 -7.46 12.96 6.20
N SER A 313 -8.10 13.49 5.16
CA SER A 313 -7.48 13.58 3.82
C SER A 313 -6.18 14.38 3.83
N MET A 314 -6.16 15.54 4.50
CA MET A 314 -4.96 16.36 4.65
C MET A 314 -3.89 15.63 5.48
N ASP A 315 -4.27 15.01 6.59
CA ASP A 315 -3.34 14.30 7.49
C ASP A 315 -2.71 13.10 6.80
N ALA A 316 -3.49 12.31 6.05
CA ALA A 316 -3.00 11.19 5.25
C ALA A 316 -2.01 11.65 4.17
N SER A 317 -2.29 12.79 3.53
CA SER A 317 -1.38 13.38 2.54
C SER A 317 -0.08 13.88 3.16
N MET A 318 -0.14 14.54 4.33
CA MET A 318 1.04 14.98 5.08
C MET A 318 1.88 13.76 5.55
N ALA A 319 1.23 12.73 6.08
CA ALA A 319 1.90 11.51 6.53
C ALA A 319 2.63 10.83 5.36
N LYS A 320 1.95 10.65 4.23
CA LYS A 320 2.51 10.01 3.04
C LYS A 320 3.67 10.81 2.45
N LEU A 321 3.52 12.10 2.30
CA LEU A 321 4.57 12.99 1.79
C LEU A 321 5.82 12.91 2.65
N PHE A 322 5.66 13.15 3.96
CA PHE A 322 6.79 13.20 4.87
C PHE A 322 7.47 11.84 5.03
N ALA A 323 6.71 10.75 5.24
CA ALA A 323 7.26 9.42 5.42
C ALA A 323 8.02 8.93 4.18
N ALA A 324 7.48 9.14 2.96
CA ALA A 324 8.10 8.71 1.72
C ALA A 324 9.43 9.44 1.44
N GLU A 325 9.46 10.77 1.58
CA GLU A 325 10.70 11.56 1.37
C GLU A 325 11.73 11.27 2.48
N ALA A 326 11.30 11.09 3.72
CA ALA A 326 12.18 10.71 4.81
C ALA A 326 12.76 9.31 4.63
N ALA A 327 11.95 8.32 4.20
CA ALA A 327 12.41 6.96 3.93
C ALA A 327 13.45 6.94 2.79
N SER A 328 13.22 7.68 1.71
CA SER A 328 14.17 7.79 0.59
C SER A 328 15.52 8.38 1.04
N ASP A 329 15.51 9.44 1.87
CA ASP A 329 16.75 10.01 2.41
C ASP A 329 17.45 9.04 3.38
N VAL A 330 16.69 8.44 4.30
CA VAL A 330 17.23 7.54 5.34
C VAL A 330 17.82 6.26 4.75
N THR A 331 17.12 5.60 3.82
CA THR A 331 17.62 4.38 3.18
C THR A 331 18.89 4.65 2.35
N ARG A 332 18.96 5.78 1.63
CA ARG A 332 20.15 6.23 0.93
C ARG A 332 21.33 6.47 1.90
N ARG A 333 21.11 7.09 3.05
CA ARG A 333 22.12 7.30 4.09
C ARG A 333 22.56 5.96 4.72
N ALA A 334 21.65 5.01 4.89
CA ALA A 334 22.00 3.68 5.38
C ALA A 334 22.97 2.99 4.42
N VAL A 335 22.69 2.97 3.11
CA VAL A 335 23.62 2.45 2.10
C VAL A 335 24.98 3.13 2.21
N GLN A 336 25.04 4.45 2.38
CA GLN A 336 26.28 5.20 2.53
C GLN A 336 27.08 4.81 3.77
N LEU A 337 26.40 4.55 4.91
CA LEU A 337 27.04 4.12 6.16
C LEU A 337 27.68 2.72 6.05
N PHE A 338 27.09 1.84 5.22
CA PHE A 338 27.65 0.51 4.93
C PHE A 338 28.86 0.58 3.97
N GLY A 339 29.04 1.69 3.23
CA GLY A 339 30.10 1.81 2.23
C GLY A 339 29.90 0.82 1.08
N GLY A 340 30.98 0.16 0.63
CA GLY A 340 30.93 -0.83 -0.45
C GLY A 340 29.97 -1.99 -0.19
N TYR A 341 29.87 -2.44 1.04
CA TYR A 341 28.93 -3.50 1.43
C TYR A 341 27.46 -3.08 1.32
N GLY A 342 27.15 -1.80 1.47
CA GLY A 342 25.79 -1.29 1.26
C GLY A 342 25.36 -1.27 -0.21
N TYR A 343 26.32 -1.37 -1.14
CA TYR A 343 26.07 -1.40 -2.58
C TYR A 343 25.96 -2.83 -3.14
N THR A 344 26.33 -3.83 -2.36
CA THR A 344 26.19 -5.25 -2.68
C THR A 344 24.90 -5.81 -2.08
N ARG A 345 24.43 -6.97 -2.56
CA ARG A 345 23.22 -7.63 -2.07
C ARG A 345 23.41 -8.45 -0.79
N GLU A 346 24.61 -8.47 -0.20
CA GLU A 346 24.89 -9.15 1.08
C GLU A 346 24.11 -8.56 2.25
N TYR A 347 23.70 -7.29 2.15
CA TYR A 347 22.95 -6.59 3.19
C TYR A 347 21.65 -6.01 2.62
N PRO A 348 20.59 -5.95 3.43
CA PRO A 348 19.26 -5.58 2.93
C PRO A 348 19.09 -4.09 2.59
N VAL A 349 20.06 -3.23 2.93
CA VAL A 349 19.89 -1.77 2.83
C VAL A 349 19.74 -1.28 1.39
N GLU A 350 20.39 -1.95 0.41
CA GLU A 350 20.25 -1.61 -1.00
C GLU A 350 18.83 -1.92 -1.50
N ARG A 351 18.23 -3.07 -1.08
CA ARG A 351 16.85 -3.43 -1.39
C ARG A 351 15.89 -2.44 -0.75
N MET A 352 16.09 -2.08 0.52
CA MET A 352 15.28 -1.08 1.21
C MET A 352 15.31 0.27 0.50
N MET A 353 16.46 0.68 -0.05
CA MET A 353 16.58 1.92 -0.84
C MET A 353 15.81 1.83 -2.16
N ARG A 354 15.85 0.70 -2.86
CA ARG A 354 15.07 0.48 -4.09
C ARG A 354 13.57 0.47 -3.80
N ASP A 355 13.17 -0.21 -2.73
CA ASP A 355 11.78 -0.32 -2.31
C ASP A 355 11.21 1.02 -1.82
N ALA A 356 12.00 1.83 -1.12
CA ALA A 356 11.55 3.13 -0.62
C ALA A 356 11.17 4.10 -1.74
N LYS A 357 11.84 4.03 -2.90
CA LYS A 357 11.61 4.98 -4.01
C LYS A 357 10.16 4.96 -4.51
N ILE A 358 9.51 3.79 -4.57
CA ILE A 358 8.13 3.72 -5.08
C ILE A 358 7.15 4.47 -4.18
N THR A 359 7.44 4.59 -2.88
CA THR A 359 6.56 5.28 -1.93
C THR A 359 6.39 6.77 -2.21
N GLU A 360 7.30 7.39 -2.95
CA GLU A 360 7.17 8.76 -3.45
C GLU A 360 6.29 8.87 -4.71
N ILE A 361 5.99 7.75 -5.37
CA ILE A 361 5.37 7.73 -6.70
C ILE A 361 3.92 7.25 -6.65
N TYR A 362 3.68 6.01 -6.18
CA TYR A 362 2.34 5.42 -6.25
C TYR A 362 1.38 5.97 -5.19
N GLU A 363 0.08 5.72 -5.40
CA GLU A 363 -1.03 6.27 -4.61
C GLU A 363 -0.98 7.80 -4.48
N GLY A 364 -0.56 8.43 -5.56
CA GLY A 364 -0.34 9.88 -5.67
C GLY A 364 1.11 10.25 -5.37
N THR A 365 1.78 10.88 -6.34
CA THR A 365 3.18 11.30 -6.18
C THR A 365 3.34 12.30 -5.03
N SER A 366 4.58 12.56 -4.60
CA SER A 366 4.88 13.61 -3.60
C SER A 366 4.31 14.98 -4.02
N GLU A 367 4.26 15.27 -5.33
CA GLU A 367 3.66 16.48 -5.88
C GLU A 367 2.14 16.47 -5.70
N VAL A 368 1.47 15.33 -5.93
CA VAL A 368 0.03 15.19 -5.68
C VAL A 368 -0.30 15.39 -4.21
N GLN A 369 0.52 14.86 -3.29
CA GLN A 369 0.29 15.12 -1.85
C GLN A 369 0.36 16.63 -1.54
N ARG A 370 1.33 17.34 -2.14
CA ARG A 370 1.42 18.82 -2.00
C ARG A 370 0.20 19.53 -2.58
N MET A 371 -0.35 19.06 -3.71
CA MET A 371 -1.58 19.61 -4.29
C MET A 371 -2.77 19.42 -3.34
N VAL A 372 -2.94 18.23 -2.74
CA VAL A 372 -4.01 17.98 -1.78
C VAL A 372 -3.87 18.86 -0.55
N ILE A 373 -2.67 18.93 0.04
CA ILE A 373 -2.39 19.77 1.21
C ILE A 373 -2.67 21.24 0.89
N SER A 374 -2.16 21.77 -0.22
CA SER A 374 -2.37 23.17 -0.60
C SER A 374 -3.85 23.51 -0.84
N SER A 375 -4.60 22.56 -1.38
CA SER A 375 -6.05 22.70 -1.57
C SER A 375 -6.78 22.85 -0.22
N HIS A 376 -6.43 22.06 0.79
CA HIS A 376 -7.00 22.16 2.15
C HIS A 376 -6.59 23.45 2.87
N LEU A 377 -5.41 23.99 2.56
CA LEU A 377 -4.97 25.30 3.05
C LEU A 377 -5.64 26.48 2.34
N GLY A 378 -6.47 26.22 1.32
CA GLY A 378 -7.11 27.26 0.51
C GLY A 378 -6.16 28.00 -0.43
N VAL A 379 -4.95 27.47 -0.65
CA VAL A 379 -3.96 27.99 -1.60
C VAL A 379 -4.15 27.29 -2.95
N LYS A 380 -4.56 28.04 -3.97
CA LYS A 380 -4.80 27.55 -5.34
C LYS A 380 -3.89 28.26 -6.32
#